data_ddfffba809aec3e7e721ce28a1e3a482
#
_entry.id   ddfffba809aec3e7e721ce28a1e3a482
#
_cell.length_a   1.000
_cell.length_b   1.000
_cell.length_c   1.000
_cell.angle_alpha   90.00
_cell.angle_beta   90.00
_cell.angle_gamma   90.00
#
_symmetry.space_group_name_H-M   'P 1'
#
loop_
_entity.id
_entity.type
_entity.pdbx_description
1 polymer ?
#
loop_
_entity_poly.entity_id
_entity_poly.type
_entity_poly.pdbx_seq_one_letter_code
_entity_poly.pdbx_strand_id
1 'polypeptide(L)'
;SRTGISERRISSLGDNVTEMGYKAALTAIEMANWDIKTIDLIILATSTPNDLFGSAPSIQAKLGAANAVAFDLTAACSGFLFALITASQFLKGGSFKRAIVIGADQLSSFVDWNDRRSCILFGDGAGALAIEATNEFDNFIGFDMRTDGARGSFLNLPSKNNKDSIIDDINFLNGGFSSIQMNGQEVYKFAV
;
A
#
# COMPACT_ATOMS: atom_id res chain seq x y z
N SER A 1 22.82 -17.79 2.10
CA SER A 1 22.03 -16.73 1.47
C SER A 1 22.29 -15.39 2.18
N ARG A 2 22.46 -14.30 1.45
CA ARG A 2 22.68 -12.96 2.02
C ARG A 2 21.39 -12.32 2.57
N THR A 3 20.24 -12.76 2.11
CA THR A 3 18.94 -12.15 2.44
C THR A 3 18.08 -13.01 3.37
N GLY A 4 18.37 -14.30 3.48
CA GLY A 4 17.50 -15.25 4.18
C GLY A 4 16.18 -15.58 3.44
N ILE A 5 15.89 -14.91 2.32
CA ILE A 5 14.67 -15.15 1.52
C ILE A 5 14.83 -16.48 0.78
N SER A 6 13.98 -17.45 1.08
CA SER A 6 13.91 -18.75 0.38
C SER A 6 12.80 -18.79 -0.68
N GLU A 7 11.70 -18.06 -0.45
CA GLU A 7 10.52 -18.04 -1.31
C GLU A 7 9.93 -16.63 -1.42
N ARG A 8 9.25 -16.35 -2.52
CA ARG A 8 8.36 -15.19 -2.69
C ARG A 8 7.00 -15.69 -3.17
N ARG A 9 5.96 -15.00 -2.74
CA ARG A 9 4.60 -15.24 -3.23
C ARG A 9 4.33 -14.30 -4.39
N ILE A 10 3.79 -14.86 -5.46
CA ILE A 10 3.36 -14.14 -6.66
C ILE A 10 1.86 -14.37 -6.80
N SER A 11 1.12 -13.32 -7.02
CA SER A 11 -0.33 -13.36 -7.21
C SER A 11 -0.70 -14.20 -8.45
N SER A 12 -1.80 -14.93 -8.36
CA SER A 12 -2.33 -15.71 -9.46
C SER A 12 -3.04 -14.82 -10.50
N LEU A 13 -3.29 -15.35 -11.68
CA LEU A 13 -4.13 -14.68 -12.68
C LEU A 13 -5.50 -14.37 -12.07
N GLY A 14 -5.89 -13.09 -12.06
CA GLY A 14 -7.14 -12.60 -11.48
C GLY A 14 -7.01 -12.07 -10.05
N ASP A 15 -5.94 -12.39 -9.32
CA ASP A 15 -5.63 -11.69 -8.09
C ASP A 15 -5.03 -10.31 -8.42
N ASN A 16 -5.37 -9.34 -7.58
CA ASN A 16 -4.87 -7.97 -7.66
C ASN A 16 -4.90 -7.34 -6.26
N VAL A 17 -4.41 -6.11 -6.15
CA VAL A 17 -4.34 -5.40 -4.86
C VAL A 17 -5.71 -5.29 -4.19
N THR A 18 -6.77 -5.02 -4.95
CA THR A 18 -8.15 -4.94 -4.42
C THR A 18 -8.60 -6.28 -3.84
N GLU A 19 -8.37 -7.39 -4.56
CA GLU A 19 -8.74 -8.74 -4.10
C GLU A 19 -7.95 -9.17 -2.87
N MET A 20 -6.63 -8.97 -2.90
CA MET A 20 -5.77 -9.32 -1.78
C MET A 20 -6.11 -8.46 -0.55
N GLY A 21 -6.28 -7.15 -0.74
CA GLY A 21 -6.67 -6.23 0.32
C GLY A 21 -8.04 -6.52 0.92
N TYR A 22 -9.02 -6.88 0.07
CA TYR A 22 -10.34 -7.33 0.52
C TYR A 22 -10.27 -8.57 1.41
N LYS A 23 -9.54 -9.60 0.99
CA LYS A 23 -9.38 -10.85 1.76
C LYS A 23 -8.71 -10.58 3.11
N ALA A 24 -7.65 -9.75 3.13
CA ALA A 24 -6.97 -9.37 4.36
C ALA A 24 -7.88 -8.57 5.32
N ALA A 25 -8.63 -7.59 4.78
CA ALA A 25 -9.58 -6.80 5.55
C ALA A 25 -10.70 -7.66 6.14
N LEU A 26 -11.28 -8.57 5.35
CA LEU A 26 -12.32 -9.47 5.82
C LEU A 26 -11.84 -10.31 6.99
N THR A 27 -10.64 -10.90 6.88
CA THR A 27 -10.03 -11.67 7.98
C THR A 27 -9.84 -10.82 9.24
N ALA A 28 -9.38 -9.57 9.11
CA ALA A 28 -9.19 -8.67 10.25
C ALA A 28 -10.53 -8.32 10.93
N ILE A 29 -11.59 -8.09 10.13
CA ILE A 29 -12.95 -7.81 10.62
C ILE A 29 -13.51 -9.02 11.37
N GLU A 30 -13.35 -10.22 10.80
CA GLU A 30 -13.79 -11.49 11.44
C GLU A 30 -13.06 -11.74 12.76
N MET A 31 -11.73 -11.53 12.80
CA MET A 31 -10.94 -11.67 14.03
C MET A 31 -11.35 -10.65 15.10
N ALA A 32 -11.73 -9.44 14.71
CA ALA A 32 -12.24 -8.42 15.61
C ALA A 32 -13.69 -8.67 16.04
N ASN A 33 -14.38 -9.58 15.38
CA ASN A 33 -15.82 -9.86 15.58
C ASN A 33 -16.68 -8.61 15.42
N TRP A 34 -16.40 -7.81 14.36
CA TRP A 34 -17.14 -6.58 14.10
C TRP A 34 -18.27 -6.77 13.09
N ASP A 35 -19.36 -6.03 13.29
CA ASP A 35 -20.32 -5.79 12.22
C ASP A 35 -19.69 -4.80 11.22
N ILE A 36 -19.64 -5.19 9.96
CA ILE A 36 -19.07 -4.40 8.84
C ILE A 36 -19.70 -3.00 8.76
N LYS A 37 -20.98 -2.87 9.11
CA LYS A 37 -21.69 -1.57 9.11
C LYS A 37 -21.19 -0.58 10.16
N THR A 38 -20.41 -1.04 11.13
CA THR A 38 -19.82 -0.21 12.18
C THR A 38 -18.44 0.33 11.85
N ILE A 39 -17.93 0.00 10.68
CA ILE A 39 -16.64 0.50 10.20
C ILE A 39 -16.82 1.91 9.63
N ASP A 40 -16.03 2.85 10.11
CA ASP A 40 -16.10 4.27 9.74
C ASP A 40 -15.01 4.65 8.72
N LEU A 41 -13.88 3.94 8.71
CA LEU A 41 -12.71 4.31 7.94
C LEU A 41 -11.98 3.08 7.38
N ILE A 42 -11.59 3.16 6.12
CA ILE A 42 -10.71 2.19 5.46
C ILE A 42 -9.56 2.95 4.79
N ILE A 43 -8.32 2.63 5.16
CA ILE A 43 -7.14 3.17 4.50
C ILE A 43 -6.36 2.02 3.87
N LEU A 44 -6.14 2.10 2.58
CA LEU A 44 -5.28 1.18 1.83
C LEU A 44 -3.93 1.82 1.59
N ALA A 45 -2.88 1.29 2.18
CA ALA A 45 -1.51 1.62 1.83
C ALA A 45 -1.06 0.76 0.67
N THR A 46 -0.78 1.38 -0.47
CA THR A 46 -0.31 0.68 -1.67
C THR A 46 0.56 1.59 -2.54
N SER A 47 1.51 0.98 -3.26
CA SER A 47 2.27 1.61 -4.35
C SER A 47 1.87 1.06 -5.71
N THR A 48 0.99 0.05 -5.74
CA THR A 48 0.57 -0.67 -6.94
C THR A 48 -0.95 -0.74 -7.06
N PRO A 49 -1.67 0.41 -7.01
CA PRO A 49 -3.12 0.42 -7.05
C PRO A 49 -3.64 -0.17 -8.37
N ASN A 50 -4.81 -0.79 -8.32
CA ASN A 50 -5.50 -1.24 -9.55
C ASN A 50 -6.09 -0.08 -10.34
N ASP A 51 -6.41 1.01 -9.66
CA ASP A 51 -6.97 2.22 -10.22
C ASP A 51 -6.21 3.43 -9.67
N LEU A 52 -5.76 4.33 -10.54
CA LEU A 52 -5.06 5.56 -10.16
C LEU A 52 -5.92 6.51 -9.31
N PHE A 53 -7.24 6.38 -9.39
CA PHE A 53 -8.16 7.16 -8.56
C PHE A 53 -8.45 6.51 -7.20
N GLY A 54 -7.86 5.35 -6.91
CA GLY A 54 -7.92 4.65 -5.64
C GLY A 54 -8.58 3.28 -5.71
N SER A 55 -7.98 2.32 -5.02
CA SER A 55 -8.47 0.94 -4.91
C SER A 55 -9.26 0.68 -3.62
N ALA A 56 -9.06 1.50 -2.57
CA ALA A 56 -9.77 1.37 -1.30
C ALA A 56 -11.30 1.49 -1.43
N PRO A 57 -11.87 2.39 -2.26
CA PRO A 57 -13.31 2.42 -2.47
C PRO A 57 -13.88 1.12 -3.03
N SER A 58 -13.13 0.43 -3.88
CA SER A 58 -13.53 -0.88 -4.40
C SER A 58 -13.51 -1.96 -3.32
N ILE A 59 -12.55 -1.92 -2.40
CA ILE A 59 -12.51 -2.81 -1.22
C ILE A 59 -13.71 -2.51 -0.31
N GLN A 60 -13.99 -1.24 -0.03
CA GLN A 60 -15.13 -0.79 0.77
C GLN A 60 -16.46 -1.33 0.22
N ALA A 61 -16.66 -1.21 -1.10
CA ALA A 61 -17.86 -1.71 -1.77
C ALA A 61 -17.97 -3.25 -1.68
N LYS A 62 -16.86 -3.98 -1.87
CA LYS A 62 -16.81 -5.44 -1.78
C LYS A 62 -17.10 -5.94 -0.35
N LEU A 63 -16.63 -5.24 0.66
CA LEU A 63 -16.93 -5.53 2.06
C LEU A 63 -18.39 -5.22 2.42
N GLY A 64 -19.07 -4.35 1.68
CA GLY A 64 -20.38 -3.83 2.07
C GLY A 64 -20.30 -2.82 3.23
N ALA A 65 -19.14 -2.20 3.46
CA ALA A 65 -18.90 -1.21 4.52
C ALA A 65 -19.44 0.18 4.11
N ALA A 66 -20.74 0.28 3.86
CA ALA A 66 -21.38 1.45 3.25
C ALA A 66 -21.20 2.75 4.04
N ASN A 67 -20.94 2.67 5.34
CA ASN A 67 -20.72 3.83 6.21
C ASN A 67 -19.26 4.30 6.24
N ALA A 68 -18.32 3.50 5.73
CA ALA A 68 -16.91 3.80 5.81
C ALA A 68 -16.46 4.80 4.74
N VAL A 69 -15.67 5.79 5.14
CA VAL A 69 -14.82 6.56 4.23
C VAL A 69 -13.65 5.70 3.81
N ALA A 70 -13.32 5.67 2.52
CA ALA A 70 -12.22 4.84 2.01
C ALA A 70 -11.32 5.64 1.07
N PHE A 71 -10.01 5.54 1.26
CA PHE A 71 -9.00 6.16 0.40
C PHE A 71 -7.67 5.40 0.42
N ASP A 72 -6.88 5.60 -0.64
CA ASP A 72 -5.53 5.07 -0.76
C ASP A 72 -4.51 6.05 -0.17
N LEU A 73 -3.41 5.50 0.37
CA LEU A 73 -2.25 6.24 0.83
C LEU A 73 -1.00 5.58 0.23
N THR A 74 -0.06 6.37 -0.27
CA THR A 74 1.22 5.86 -0.74
C THR A 74 2.39 6.46 0.02
N ALA A 75 3.24 5.60 0.56
CA ALA A 75 4.53 5.92 1.16
C ALA A 75 5.48 4.71 1.03
N ALA A 76 5.41 4.02 -0.09
CA ALA A 76 6.18 2.81 -0.40
C ALA A 76 6.16 1.79 0.76
N CYS A 77 7.31 1.20 1.10
CA CYS A 77 7.42 0.17 2.15
C CYS A 77 6.99 0.66 3.54
N SER A 78 7.00 1.96 3.80
CA SER A 78 6.52 2.56 5.05
C SER A 78 5.01 2.86 5.03
N GLY A 79 4.33 2.64 3.90
CA GLY A 79 2.93 3.02 3.69
C GLY A 79 1.99 2.50 4.76
N PHE A 80 2.13 1.24 5.17
CA PHE A 80 1.28 0.66 6.20
C PHE A 80 1.42 1.38 7.55
N LEU A 81 2.64 1.72 7.97
CA LEU A 81 2.86 2.49 9.21
C LEU A 81 2.28 3.90 9.12
N PHE A 82 2.45 4.56 7.98
CA PHE A 82 1.85 5.88 7.74
C PHE A 82 0.33 5.82 7.76
N ALA A 83 -0.27 4.78 7.16
CA ALA A 83 -1.71 4.57 7.19
C ALA A 83 -2.21 4.29 8.61
N LEU A 84 -1.50 3.48 9.40
CA LEU A 84 -1.83 3.19 10.79
C LEU A 84 -1.78 4.46 11.65
N ILE A 85 -0.72 5.27 11.51
CA ILE A 85 -0.60 6.55 12.20
C ILE A 85 -1.75 7.48 11.79
N THR A 86 -2.02 7.60 10.50
CA THR A 86 -3.10 8.43 9.97
C THR A 86 -4.45 8.01 10.55
N ALA A 87 -4.78 6.72 10.50
CA ALA A 87 -6.01 6.19 11.07
C ALA A 87 -6.09 6.48 12.58
N SER A 88 -5.00 6.28 13.33
CA SER A 88 -4.98 6.57 14.77
C SER A 88 -5.29 8.04 15.09
N GLN A 89 -4.81 8.99 14.25
CA GLN A 89 -5.12 10.41 14.43
C GLN A 89 -6.58 10.73 14.11
N PHE A 90 -7.18 10.08 13.08
CA PHE A 90 -8.60 10.21 12.80
C PHE A 90 -9.47 9.70 13.97
N LEU A 91 -9.09 8.57 14.58
CA LEU A 91 -9.79 8.02 15.73
C LEU A 91 -9.64 8.93 16.96
N LYS A 92 -8.44 9.42 17.24
CA LYS A 92 -8.17 10.38 18.35
C LYS A 92 -8.93 11.70 18.18
N GLY A 93 -9.17 12.12 16.95
CA GLY A 93 -10.01 13.29 16.64
C GLY A 93 -11.49 13.10 16.95
N GLY A 94 -11.95 11.89 17.27
CA GLY A 94 -13.30 11.57 17.69
C GLY A 94 -14.35 11.50 16.57
N SER A 95 -13.96 11.79 15.32
CA SER A 95 -14.88 11.71 14.17
C SER A 95 -15.15 10.28 13.71
N PHE A 96 -14.22 9.38 13.96
CA PHE A 96 -14.30 7.96 13.62
C PHE A 96 -14.03 7.11 14.85
N LYS A 97 -14.61 5.91 14.89
CA LYS A 97 -14.46 4.97 16.01
C LYS A 97 -13.75 3.68 15.61
N ARG A 98 -14.00 3.17 14.39
CA ARG A 98 -13.47 1.90 13.91
C ARG A 98 -12.84 2.08 12.54
N ALA A 99 -11.59 1.67 12.41
CA ALA A 99 -10.87 1.74 11.15
C ALA A 99 -10.25 0.39 10.78
N ILE A 100 -10.24 0.11 9.47
CA ILE A 100 -9.46 -0.97 8.87
C ILE A 100 -8.28 -0.33 8.13
N VAL A 101 -7.08 -0.71 8.52
CA VAL A 101 -5.84 -0.31 7.85
C VAL A 101 -5.31 -1.50 7.08
N ILE A 102 -5.13 -1.32 5.78
CA ILE A 102 -4.72 -2.37 4.85
C ILE A 102 -3.38 -1.97 4.23
N GLY A 103 -2.44 -2.90 4.16
CA GLY A 103 -1.27 -2.79 3.29
C GLY A 103 -1.35 -3.87 2.22
N ALA A 104 -1.24 -3.50 0.96
CA ALA A 104 -1.28 -4.45 -0.15
C ALA A 104 -0.45 -3.96 -1.33
N ASP A 105 0.43 -4.81 -1.84
CA ASP A 105 1.20 -4.51 -3.04
C ASP A 105 1.32 -5.75 -3.95
N GLN A 106 1.31 -5.51 -5.27
CA GLN A 106 1.57 -6.47 -6.33
C GLN A 106 2.85 -6.05 -7.07
N LEU A 107 3.98 -6.10 -6.35
CA LEU A 107 5.26 -5.62 -6.88
C LEU A 107 5.83 -6.51 -7.98
N SER A 108 5.41 -7.78 -8.06
CA SER A 108 5.82 -8.72 -9.11
C SER A 108 5.56 -8.19 -10.52
N SER A 109 4.53 -7.36 -10.70
CA SER A 109 4.18 -6.73 -11.98
C SER A 109 5.18 -5.67 -12.44
N PHE A 110 6.03 -5.18 -11.55
CA PHE A 110 7.02 -4.13 -11.81
C PHE A 110 8.46 -4.61 -11.69
N VAL A 111 8.68 -5.90 -11.47
CA VAL A 111 10.02 -6.49 -11.39
C VAL A 111 10.55 -6.77 -12.79
N ASP A 112 11.81 -6.41 -13.04
CA ASP A 112 12.57 -6.96 -14.16
C ASP A 112 13.05 -8.37 -13.77
N TRP A 113 12.42 -9.40 -14.30
CA TRP A 113 12.75 -10.80 -13.99
C TRP A 113 14.12 -11.24 -14.48
N ASN A 114 14.79 -10.46 -15.35
CA ASN A 114 16.15 -10.70 -15.80
C ASN A 114 17.19 -10.03 -14.87
N ASP A 115 16.79 -9.05 -14.05
CA ASP A 115 17.69 -8.42 -13.08
C ASP A 115 17.69 -9.16 -11.74
N ARG A 116 18.67 -10.03 -11.54
CA ARG A 116 18.85 -10.80 -10.31
C ARG A 116 19.12 -9.98 -9.05
N ARG A 117 19.39 -8.68 -9.17
CA ARG A 117 19.57 -7.79 -8.01
C ARG A 117 18.25 -7.44 -7.36
N SER A 118 17.15 -7.41 -8.12
CA SER A 118 15.81 -7.05 -7.66
C SER A 118 14.83 -8.22 -7.67
N CYS A 119 14.82 -9.08 -8.72
CA CYS A 119 13.82 -10.13 -8.87
C CYS A 119 13.78 -11.17 -7.73
N ILE A 120 14.87 -11.30 -6.98
CA ILE A 120 14.95 -12.22 -5.84
C ILE A 120 14.36 -11.65 -4.54
N LEU A 121 13.95 -10.38 -4.50
CA LEU A 121 13.54 -9.67 -3.28
C LEU A 121 12.05 -9.42 -3.20
N PHE A 122 11.42 -9.07 -4.33
CA PHE A 122 10.05 -8.58 -4.36
C PHE A 122 9.04 -9.67 -4.66
N GLY A 123 7.90 -9.60 -4.02
CA GLY A 123 6.73 -10.45 -4.23
C GLY A 123 5.45 -9.67 -3.95
N ASP A 124 4.34 -10.39 -3.87
CA ASP A 124 3.00 -9.83 -3.69
C ASP A 124 2.42 -10.25 -2.34
N GLY A 125 1.60 -9.40 -1.76
CA GLY A 125 0.95 -9.70 -0.50
C GLY A 125 0.03 -8.60 0.00
N ALA A 126 -0.79 -8.97 0.97
CA ALA A 126 -1.63 -8.04 1.71
C ALA A 126 -1.74 -8.45 3.18
N GLY A 127 -1.92 -7.45 4.03
CA GLY A 127 -2.24 -7.61 5.45
C GLY A 127 -3.14 -6.49 5.92
N ALA A 128 -3.90 -6.71 6.99
CA ALA A 128 -4.79 -5.70 7.55
C ALA A 128 -4.83 -5.72 9.08
N LEU A 129 -5.10 -4.56 9.67
CA LEU A 129 -5.40 -4.38 11.08
C LEU A 129 -6.76 -3.72 11.25
N ALA A 130 -7.53 -4.21 12.23
CA ALA A 130 -8.72 -3.55 12.77
C ALA A 130 -8.30 -2.75 14.01
N ILE A 131 -8.58 -1.46 14.03
CA ILE A 131 -8.28 -0.57 15.16
C ILE A 131 -9.54 0.18 15.60
N GLU A 132 -9.72 0.32 16.91
CA GLU A 132 -10.89 0.95 17.52
C GLU A 132 -10.47 2.02 18.52
N ALA A 133 -11.20 3.14 18.51
CA ALA A 133 -11.09 4.13 19.57
C ALA A 133 -11.68 3.59 20.88
N THR A 134 -10.93 3.66 21.96
CA THR A 134 -11.38 3.26 23.30
C THR A 134 -11.15 4.39 24.28
N ASN A 135 -11.98 4.43 25.33
CA ASN A 135 -11.78 5.32 26.47
C ASN A 135 -10.86 4.72 27.55
N GLU A 136 -10.42 3.48 27.34
CA GLU A 136 -9.52 2.76 28.21
C GLU A 136 -8.05 3.09 27.88
N PHE A 137 -7.15 2.18 28.16
CA PHE A 137 -5.74 2.36 27.91
C PHE A 137 -5.44 2.44 26.39
N ASP A 138 -4.74 3.52 25.97
CA ASP A 138 -4.29 3.70 24.59
C ASP A 138 -3.07 2.82 24.34
N ASN A 139 -3.25 1.76 23.54
CA ASN A 139 -2.16 0.88 23.14
C ASN A 139 -1.22 1.51 22.08
N PHE A 140 -1.62 2.65 21.50
CA PHE A 140 -0.79 3.39 20.56
C PHE A 140 0.06 4.42 21.30
N ILE A 141 1.22 3.97 21.78
CA ILE A 141 2.09 4.71 22.70
C ILE A 141 2.66 5.99 22.06
N GLY A 142 3.05 5.90 20.78
CA GLY A 142 3.63 7.03 20.06
C GLY A 142 4.15 6.62 18.68
N PHE A 143 4.65 7.60 17.94
CA PHE A 143 5.26 7.39 16.62
C PHE A 143 6.35 8.44 16.37
N ASP A 144 7.29 8.11 15.49
CA ASP A 144 8.24 9.04 14.88
C ASP A 144 8.23 8.79 13.36
N MET A 145 8.15 9.86 12.57
CA MET A 145 8.14 9.81 11.11
C MET A 145 9.20 10.78 10.57
N ARG A 146 10.04 10.28 9.66
CA ARG A 146 11.05 11.08 8.98
C ARG A 146 11.08 10.76 7.50
N THR A 147 11.49 11.72 6.69
CA THR A 147 11.65 11.56 5.25
C THR A 147 12.97 12.18 4.80
N ASP A 148 13.74 11.44 4.02
CA ASP A 148 14.93 11.93 3.34
C ASP A 148 14.73 11.83 1.82
N GLY A 149 14.14 12.86 1.23
CA GLY A 149 13.86 12.93 -0.21
C GLY A 149 15.11 12.97 -1.09
N ALA A 150 16.29 13.35 -0.54
CA ALA A 150 17.54 13.39 -1.29
C ALA A 150 18.03 11.99 -1.72
N ARG A 151 17.57 10.95 -1.04
CA ARG A 151 17.91 9.54 -1.29
C ARG A 151 16.85 8.75 -2.07
N GLY A 152 15.83 9.40 -2.58
CA GLY A 152 14.72 8.75 -3.30
C GLY A 152 15.17 7.95 -4.52
N SER A 153 16.31 8.28 -5.14
CA SER A 153 16.88 7.53 -6.27
C SER A 153 17.47 6.17 -5.91
N PHE A 154 17.67 5.86 -4.63
CA PHE A 154 18.26 4.57 -4.22
C PHE A 154 17.31 3.39 -4.41
N LEU A 155 16.01 3.63 -4.32
CA LEU A 155 14.96 2.67 -4.60
C LEU A 155 13.77 3.44 -5.17
N ASN A 156 13.48 3.23 -6.43
CA ASN A 156 12.40 3.92 -7.12
C ASN A 156 11.73 3.07 -8.19
N LEU A 157 10.58 3.52 -8.63
CA LEU A 157 9.79 2.97 -9.72
C LEU A 157 9.37 4.17 -10.59
N PRO A 158 10.28 4.64 -11.47
CA PRO A 158 10.07 5.88 -12.19
C PRO A 158 9.00 5.73 -13.27
N SER A 159 8.19 6.79 -13.44
CA SER A 159 7.25 6.88 -14.55
C SER A 159 7.98 6.87 -15.90
N LYS A 160 7.38 6.18 -16.88
CA LYS A 160 7.73 6.28 -18.29
C LYS A 160 6.79 7.27 -18.95
N ASN A 161 7.34 8.35 -19.46
CA ASN A 161 6.58 9.33 -20.24
C ASN A 161 6.99 9.20 -21.71
N ASN A 162 6.18 8.51 -22.51
CA ASN A 162 6.32 8.53 -23.95
C ASN A 162 5.57 9.75 -24.49
N LYS A 163 6.25 10.57 -25.32
CA LYS A 163 5.56 11.63 -26.05
C LYS A 163 4.76 11.00 -27.19
N ASP A 164 3.49 11.27 -27.21
CA ASP A 164 2.60 10.97 -28.32
C ASP A 164 1.97 12.26 -28.87
N SER A 165 1.60 12.29 -30.14
CA SER A 165 0.99 13.45 -30.78
C SER A 165 -0.50 13.20 -31.04
N ILE A 166 -1.35 14.15 -30.66
CA ILE A 166 -2.77 14.13 -31.02
C ILE A 166 -2.96 14.73 -32.42
N ILE A 167 -2.27 15.86 -32.68
CA ILE A 167 -2.16 16.55 -33.97
C ILE A 167 -0.83 17.28 -33.98
N ASP A 168 -0.41 17.80 -35.13
CA ASP A 168 0.96 18.29 -35.40
C ASP A 168 1.63 19.13 -34.31
N ASP A 169 0.86 19.95 -33.57
CA ASP A 169 1.38 20.84 -32.53
C ASP A 169 0.95 20.48 -31.09
N ILE A 170 0.11 19.44 -30.90
CA ILE A 170 -0.40 19.04 -29.61
C ILE A 170 0.19 17.68 -29.22
N ASN A 171 1.16 17.70 -28.32
CA ASN A 171 1.76 16.52 -27.75
C ASN A 171 1.15 16.21 -26.36
N PHE A 172 0.99 14.94 -26.04
CA PHE A 172 0.62 14.48 -24.72
C PHE A 172 1.61 13.41 -24.23
N LEU A 173 1.60 13.17 -22.90
CA LEU A 173 2.43 12.14 -22.29
C LEU A 173 1.58 10.88 -22.09
N ASN A 174 1.98 9.79 -22.73
CA ASN A 174 1.39 8.48 -22.50
C ASN A 174 2.07 7.86 -21.28
N GLY A 175 1.31 7.71 -20.18
CA GLY A 175 1.82 7.30 -18.88
C GLY A 175 2.05 5.78 -18.77
N GLY A 176 3.02 5.42 -17.94
CA GLY A 176 3.36 4.07 -17.54
C GLY A 176 4.48 4.10 -16.50
N PHE A 177 4.95 2.94 -16.07
CA PHE A 177 6.07 2.85 -15.13
C PHE A 177 7.19 1.97 -15.68
N SER A 178 8.42 2.26 -15.28
CA SER A 178 9.59 1.40 -15.52
C SER A 178 9.55 0.23 -14.54
N SER A 179 10.49 -0.71 -14.69
CA SER A 179 10.75 -1.70 -13.66
C SER A 179 11.39 -1.05 -12.43
N ILE A 180 11.26 -1.71 -11.28
CA ILE A 180 11.89 -1.31 -10.01
C ILE A 180 13.39 -1.16 -10.21
N GLN A 181 13.93 -0.03 -9.81
CA GLN A 181 15.37 0.28 -9.81
C GLN A 181 15.86 0.35 -8.37
N MET A 182 16.94 -0.38 -8.06
CA MET A 182 17.47 -0.44 -6.70
C MET A 182 19.00 -0.43 -6.66
N ASN A 183 19.54 0.48 -5.86
CA ASN A 183 20.92 0.41 -5.40
C ASN A 183 20.97 -0.26 -4.02
N GLY A 184 21.08 -1.59 -3.99
CA GLY A 184 20.96 -2.36 -2.77
C GLY A 184 21.99 -2.02 -1.67
N GLN A 185 23.18 -1.53 -2.05
CA GLN A 185 24.21 -1.11 -1.07
C GLN A 185 23.79 0.17 -0.35
N GLU A 186 23.29 1.16 -1.10
CA GLU A 186 22.85 2.44 -0.52
C GLU A 186 21.55 2.28 0.27
N VAL A 187 20.62 1.43 -0.20
CA VAL A 187 19.40 1.08 0.58
C VAL A 187 19.76 0.43 1.90
N TYR A 188 20.72 -0.52 1.89
CA TYR A 188 21.16 -1.18 3.12
C TYR A 188 21.79 -0.19 4.12
N LYS A 189 22.71 0.68 3.65
CA LYS A 189 23.35 1.71 4.50
C LYS A 189 22.33 2.71 5.07
N PHE A 190 21.25 2.97 4.33
CA PHE A 190 20.20 3.87 4.78
C PHE A 190 19.29 3.23 5.85
N ALA A 191 19.04 1.92 5.73
CA ALA A 191 18.11 1.18 6.59
C ALA A 191 18.74 0.69 7.91
N VAL A 192 20.08 0.60 7.98
CA VAL A 192 20.85 0.09 9.13
C VAL A 192 21.76 1.17 9.70
#